data_629c387b7054510baa3fa9c433f56a60
#
_entry.id   629c387b7054510baa3fa9c433f56a60
#
_cell.length_a   1.000
_cell.length_b   1.000
_cell.length_c   1.000
_cell.angle_alpha   90.00
_cell.angle_beta   90.00
_cell.angle_gamma   90.00
#
_symmetry.space_group_name_H-M   'P 1'
#
loop_
_entity.id
_entity.type
_entity.pdbx_description
1 polymer ?
#
loop_
_entity_poly.entity_id
_entity_poly.type
_entity_poly.pdbx_seq_one_letter_code
_entity_poly.pdbx_strand_id
1 'polypeptide(L)'
;MSEKVLIVDDEKDFLDIIAERIGARGMDVSTATSAEDALNMVEAEFFDVVIMDFMMPALDGFKALKLMKAKWPDVQIILLTGNVPDEKRIEARALGALDVIEKPPDLKDLIQKIKEAKKAQSMVHGKKGRRKK
;
A
#
# COMPACT_ATOMS: atom_id res chain seq x y z
N MET A 1 11.21 -13.50 -7.73
CA MET A 1 10.02 -12.79 -8.19
C MET A 1 9.97 -11.41 -7.61
N SER A 2 9.59 -10.48 -8.46
CA SER A 2 9.50 -9.09 -8.02
C SER A 2 8.30 -8.89 -7.11
N GLU A 3 8.45 -7.98 -6.17
CA GLU A 3 7.31 -7.51 -5.42
C GLU A 3 6.44 -6.68 -6.35
N LYS A 4 5.14 -6.88 -6.28
CA LYS A 4 4.19 -6.13 -7.07
C LYS A 4 3.52 -5.08 -6.21
N VAL A 5 3.79 -3.81 -6.52
CA VAL A 5 3.49 -2.68 -5.64
C VAL A 5 2.57 -1.70 -6.35
N LEU A 6 1.52 -1.29 -5.68
CA LEU A 6 0.66 -0.19 -6.14
C LEU A 6 0.87 1.00 -5.23
N ILE A 7 1.19 2.16 -5.80
CA ILE A 7 1.36 3.39 -5.04
C ILE A 7 0.25 4.34 -5.40
N VAL A 8 -0.44 4.87 -4.40
CA VAL A 8 -1.60 5.72 -4.59
C VAL A 8 -1.35 7.06 -3.92
N ASP A 9 -1.34 8.14 -4.70
CA ASP A 9 -1.09 9.48 -4.19
C ASP A 9 -1.60 10.48 -5.21
N ASP A 10 -2.27 11.54 -4.77
CA ASP A 10 -2.77 12.54 -5.69
C ASP A 10 -1.71 13.55 -6.10
N GLU A 11 -0.55 13.55 -5.44
CA GLU A 11 0.56 14.40 -5.81
C GLU A 11 1.40 13.69 -6.86
N LYS A 12 1.14 14.02 -8.10
CA LYS A 12 1.73 13.26 -9.20
C LYS A 12 3.25 13.32 -9.22
N ASP A 13 3.84 14.47 -8.89
CA ASP A 13 5.30 14.58 -8.91
C ASP A 13 5.94 13.65 -7.88
N PHE A 14 5.39 13.62 -6.68
CA PHE A 14 5.87 12.73 -5.65
C PHE A 14 5.70 11.27 -6.10
N LEU A 15 4.52 10.97 -6.65
CA LEU A 15 4.19 9.62 -7.09
C LEU A 15 5.18 9.12 -8.14
N ASP A 16 5.48 9.96 -9.12
CA ASP A 16 6.38 9.57 -10.20
C ASP A 16 7.78 9.32 -9.69
N ILE A 17 8.26 10.18 -8.78
CA ILE A 17 9.61 10.03 -8.24
C ILE A 17 9.73 8.75 -7.41
N ILE A 18 8.78 8.50 -6.54
CA ILE A 18 8.81 7.31 -5.70
C ILE A 18 8.69 6.04 -6.54
N ALA A 19 7.80 6.07 -7.53
CA ALA A 19 7.62 4.92 -8.40
C ALA A 19 8.91 4.59 -9.15
N GLU A 20 9.59 5.62 -9.63
CA GLU A 20 10.84 5.42 -10.34
C GLU A 20 11.90 4.81 -9.43
N ARG A 21 12.01 5.32 -8.21
CA ARG A 21 13.04 4.85 -7.29
C ARG A 21 12.80 3.42 -6.82
N ILE A 22 11.56 3.10 -6.57
CA ILE A 22 11.21 1.74 -6.16
C ILE A 22 11.38 0.78 -7.32
N GLY A 23 10.96 1.20 -8.52
CA GLY A 23 11.14 0.38 -9.71
C GLY A 23 12.60 0.10 -10.01
N ALA A 24 13.48 1.06 -9.73
CA ALA A 24 14.91 0.88 -9.96
C ALA A 24 15.50 -0.20 -9.05
N ARG A 25 14.81 -0.57 -7.98
CA ARG A 25 15.24 -1.64 -7.10
C ARG A 25 14.70 -2.99 -7.54
N GLY A 26 14.11 -3.07 -8.71
CA GLY A 26 13.64 -4.35 -9.27
C GLY A 26 12.20 -4.71 -8.93
N MET A 27 11.47 -3.79 -8.35
CA MET A 27 10.07 -4.04 -8.00
C MET A 27 9.17 -3.65 -9.16
N ASP A 28 8.04 -4.33 -9.26
CA ASP A 28 7.04 -4.07 -10.31
C ASP A 28 6.04 -3.08 -9.77
N VAL A 29 6.13 -1.82 -10.20
CA VAL A 29 5.37 -0.73 -9.61
C VAL A 29 4.30 -0.22 -10.56
N SER A 30 3.08 -0.09 -10.04
CA SER A 30 1.98 0.60 -10.73
C SER A 30 1.57 1.79 -9.86
N THR A 31 0.92 2.76 -10.47
CA THR A 31 0.53 3.98 -9.75
C THR A 31 -0.93 4.32 -10.00
N ALA A 32 -1.53 5.00 -9.03
CA ALA A 32 -2.89 5.53 -9.17
C ALA A 32 -2.93 6.88 -8.49
N THR A 33 -3.72 7.80 -9.03
CA THR A 33 -3.81 9.13 -8.46
C THR A 33 -5.10 9.36 -7.68
N SER A 34 -5.94 8.35 -7.58
CA SER A 34 -7.18 8.45 -6.81
C SER A 34 -7.48 7.11 -6.17
N ALA A 35 -8.32 7.15 -5.14
CA ALA A 35 -8.76 5.92 -4.49
C ALA A 35 -9.59 5.06 -5.43
N GLU A 36 -10.40 5.70 -6.25
CA GLU A 36 -11.25 4.98 -7.18
C GLU A 36 -10.42 4.17 -8.16
N ASP A 37 -9.40 4.80 -8.74
CA ASP A 37 -8.51 4.10 -9.65
C ASP A 37 -7.78 2.97 -8.93
N ALA A 38 -7.35 3.21 -7.69
CA ALA A 38 -6.66 2.19 -6.92
C ALA A 38 -7.55 0.97 -6.68
N LEU A 39 -8.80 1.20 -6.31
CA LEU A 39 -9.73 0.10 -6.08
C LEU A 39 -9.96 -0.71 -7.35
N ASN A 40 -10.10 -0.02 -8.48
CA ASN A 40 -10.27 -0.70 -9.75
C ASN A 40 -9.05 -1.55 -10.09
N MET A 41 -7.87 -1.05 -9.80
CA MET A 41 -6.65 -1.79 -10.11
C MET A 41 -6.49 -3.01 -9.21
N VAL A 42 -6.80 -2.88 -7.92
CA VAL A 42 -6.69 -4.01 -7.00
C VAL A 42 -7.71 -5.08 -7.37
N GLU A 43 -8.85 -4.67 -7.88
CA GLU A 43 -9.85 -5.63 -8.34
C GLU A 43 -9.38 -6.36 -9.60
N ALA A 44 -8.69 -5.66 -10.49
CA ALA A 44 -8.29 -6.21 -11.78
C ALA A 44 -7.07 -7.11 -11.69
N GLU A 45 -6.16 -6.86 -10.75
CA GLU A 45 -4.95 -7.66 -10.67
C GLU A 45 -4.43 -7.71 -9.24
N PHE A 46 -3.57 -8.68 -9.01
CA PHE A 46 -3.01 -8.93 -7.70
C PHE A 46 -1.86 -7.96 -7.39
N PHE A 47 -1.82 -7.47 -6.15
CA PHE A 47 -0.70 -6.69 -5.65
C PHE A 47 -0.24 -7.27 -4.32
N ASP A 48 1.07 -7.31 -4.12
CA ASP A 48 1.63 -7.73 -2.84
C ASP A 48 1.39 -6.67 -1.79
N VAL A 49 1.50 -5.39 -2.18
CA VAL A 49 1.34 -4.29 -1.24
C VAL A 49 0.77 -3.08 -1.95
N VAL A 50 -0.08 -2.35 -1.23
CA VAL A 50 -0.59 -1.05 -1.66
C VAL A 50 -0.05 -0.01 -0.71
N ILE A 51 0.63 0.99 -1.25
CA ILE A 51 1.13 2.12 -0.48
C ILE A 51 0.24 3.30 -0.82
N MET A 52 -0.46 3.85 0.17
CA MET A 52 -1.50 4.82 -0.09
C MET A 52 -1.35 6.03 0.80
N ASP A 53 -1.45 7.22 0.20
CA ASP A 53 -1.48 8.46 0.96
C ASP A 53 -2.77 8.50 1.77
N PHE A 54 -2.61 8.71 3.08
CA PHE A 54 -3.73 8.75 4.00
C PHE A 54 -4.57 10.01 3.84
N MET A 55 -3.97 11.10 3.38
CA MET A 55 -4.57 12.42 3.38
C MET A 55 -4.83 12.95 1.97
N MET A 56 -5.52 12.20 1.15
CA MET A 56 -5.89 12.69 -0.17
C MET A 56 -7.22 13.41 -0.11
N PRO A 57 -7.41 14.48 -0.91
CA PRO A 57 -8.72 15.13 -0.98
C PRO A 57 -9.76 14.11 -1.41
N ALA A 58 -10.95 14.25 -0.96
CA ALA A 58 -12.06 13.38 -1.32
C ALA A 58 -11.86 11.91 -0.91
N LEU A 59 -10.86 11.64 -0.08
CA LEU A 59 -10.61 10.28 0.38
C LEU A 59 -10.44 10.28 1.89
N ASP A 60 -11.23 9.48 2.56
CA ASP A 60 -11.00 9.16 3.96
C ASP A 60 -10.12 7.92 3.98
N GLY A 61 -8.87 8.10 4.43
CA GLY A 61 -7.91 7.01 4.42
C GLY A 61 -8.35 5.81 5.23
N PHE A 62 -9.01 6.04 6.35
CA PHE A 62 -9.51 4.92 7.16
C PHE A 62 -10.62 4.16 6.45
N LYS A 63 -11.50 4.86 5.75
CA LYS A 63 -12.55 4.18 5.01
C LYS A 63 -11.99 3.36 3.88
N ALA A 64 -11.02 3.91 3.17
CA ALA A 64 -10.38 3.18 2.07
C ALA A 64 -9.67 1.93 2.60
N LEU A 65 -8.97 2.07 3.72
CA LEU A 65 -8.28 0.95 4.34
C LEU A 65 -9.26 -0.16 4.72
N LYS A 66 -10.36 0.23 5.38
CA LYS A 66 -11.38 -0.74 5.79
C LYS A 66 -11.96 -1.45 4.58
N LEU A 67 -12.27 -0.70 3.54
CA LEU A 67 -12.88 -1.27 2.35
C LEU A 67 -11.93 -2.24 1.66
N MET A 68 -10.67 -1.87 1.51
CA MET A 68 -9.71 -2.74 0.87
C MET A 68 -9.49 -4.02 1.65
N LYS A 69 -9.35 -3.91 2.97
CA LYS A 69 -9.13 -5.12 3.79
C LYS A 69 -10.35 -6.00 3.82
N ALA A 70 -11.54 -5.43 3.74
CA ALA A 70 -12.76 -6.22 3.72
C ALA A 70 -12.89 -7.00 2.42
N LYS A 71 -12.55 -6.38 1.29
CA LYS A 71 -12.69 -7.03 -0.02
C LYS A 71 -11.50 -7.92 -0.35
N TRP A 72 -10.31 -7.52 0.04
CA TRP A 72 -9.09 -8.27 -0.29
C TRP A 72 -8.25 -8.43 0.97
N PRO A 73 -8.66 -9.36 1.85
CA PRO A 73 -8.01 -9.49 3.18
C PRO A 73 -6.53 -9.77 3.10
N ASP A 74 -6.07 -10.36 2.02
CA ASP A 74 -4.66 -10.72 1.89
C ASP A 74 -3.78 -9.57 1.46
N VAL A 75 -4.35 -8.48 0.96
CA VAL A 75 -3.54 -7.37 0.49
C VAL A 75 -2.90 -6.67 1.69
N GLN A 76 -1.64 -6.31 1.56
CA GLN A 76 -0.93 -5.59 2.61
C GLN A 76 -0.98 -4.12 2.29
N ILE A 77 -1.28 -3.29 3.27
CA ILE A 77 -1.45 -1.85 3.05
C ILE A 77 -0.52 -1.08 3.96
N ILE A 78 0.25 -0.18 3.35
CA ILE A 78 1.10 0.76 4.07
C ILE A 78 0.54 2.15 3.79
N LEU A 79 0.30 2.92 4.85
CA LEU A 79 -0.18 4.28 4.68
C LEU A 79 0.99 5.26 4.75
N LEU A 80 0.98 6.23 3.85
CA LEU A 80 1.93 7.33 3.87
C LEU A 80 1.20 8.61 4.24
N THR A 81 1.82 9.45 5.06
CA THR A 81 1.16 10.69 5.44
C THR A 81 2.18 11.73 5.87
N GLY A 82 1.83 13.02 5.71
CA GLY A 82 2.73 14.10 6.11
C GLY A 82 2.92 14.18 7.60
N ASN A 83 1.88 13.93 8.36
CA ASN A 83 1.96 14.03 9.81
C ASN A 83 0.75 13.36 10.40
N VAL A 84 0.96 12.40 11.30
CA VAL A 84 -0.17 11.73 11.89
C VAL A 84 0.09 11.48 13.38
N PRO A 85 -0.87 11.80 14.24
CA PRO A 85 -0.72 11.52 15.67
C PRO A 85 -0.66 10.03 15.94
N ASP A 86 -0.09 9.70 17.10
CA ASP A 86 0.06 8.30 17.47
C ASP A 86 -1.25 7.57 17.56
N GLU A 87 -2.32 8.21 18.02
CA GLU A 87 -3.63 7.56 18.07
C GLU A 87 -4.09 7.10 16.69
N LYS A 88 -3.81 7.91 15.68
CA LYS A 88 -4.21 7.55 14.31
C LYS A 88 -3.39 6.39 13.78
N ARG A 89 -2.11 6.32 14.15
CA ARG A 89 -1.29 5.19 13.78
C ARG A 89 -1.81 3.90 14.38
N ILE A 90 -2.17 3.97 15.65
CA ILE A 90 -2.72 2.81 16.35
C ILE A 90 -4.01 2.38 15.69
N GLU A 91 -4.88 3.34 15.39
CA GLU A 91 -6.16 3.05 14.75
C GLU A 91 -5.96 2.40 13.38
N ALA A 92 -5.03 2.93 12.59
CA ALA A 92 -4.76 2.38 11.27
C ALA A 92 -4.31 0.92 11.35
N ARG A 93 -3.42 0.63 12.28
CA ARG A 93 -2.97 -0.74 12.44
C ARG A 93 -4.07 -1.66 12.92
N ALA A 94 -4.92 -1.16 13.80
CA ALA A 94 -6.07 -1.94 14.26
C ALA A 94 -7.03 -2.25 13.11
N LEU A 95 -7.10 -1.37 12.12
CA LEU A 95 -7.95 -1.57 10.95
C LEU A 95 -7.28 -2.43 9.87
N GLY A 96 -6.03 -2.85 10.08
CA GLY A 96 -5.38 -3.77 9.18
C GLY A 96 -4.21 -3.24 8.40
N ALA A 97 -3.80 -1.99 8.61
CA ALA A 97 -2.62 -1.48 7.93
C ALA A 97 -1.37 -2.17 8.48
N LEU A 98 -0.45 -2.51 7.59
CA LEU A 98 0.82 -3.08 8.02
C LEU A 98 1.64 -2.04 8.77
N ASP A 99 1.66 -0.82 8.28
CA ASP A 99 2.39 0.25 8.93
C ASP A 99 1.89 1.61 8.42
N VAL A 100 2.32 2.66 9.13
CA VAL A 100 2.06 4.05 8.75
C VAL A 100 3.42 4.74 8.73
N ILE A 101 3.77 5.35 7.60
CA ILE A 101 5.08 5.94 7.39
C ILE A 101 4.91 7.41 7.06
N GLU A 102 5.74 8.27 7.66
CA GLU A 102 5.69 9.70 7.41
C GLU A 102 6.36 10.07 6.09
N LYS A 103 5.77 11.01 5.37
CA LYS A 103 6.38 11.57 4.17
C LYS A 103 7.34 12.68 4.54
N PRO A 104 8.43 12.85 3.82
CA PRO A 104 8.91 11.95 2.76
C PRO A 104 9.49 10.69 3.36
N PRO A 105 9.22 9.54 2.80
CA PRO A 105 9.72 8.30 3.39
C PRO A 105 11.21 8.15 3.16
N ASP A 106 11.86 7.52 4.13
CA ASP A 106 13.22 7.05 3.90
C ASP A 106 13.11 5.88 2.94
N LEU A 107 13.84 5.95 1.83
CA LEU A 107 13.68 4.94 0.79
C LEU A 107 14.06 3.54 1.29
N LYS A 108 15.13 3.45 2.08
CA LYS A 108 15.53 2.16 2.63
C LYS A 108 14.45 1.56 3.52
N ASP A 109 13.85 2.38 4.36
CA ASP A 109 12.78 1.92 5.23
C ASP A 109 11.57 1.47 4.41
N LEU A 110 11.23 2.23 3.39
CA LEU A 110 10.09 1.89 2.56
C LEU A 110 10.32 0.57 1.83
N ILE A 111 11.50 0.40 1.26
CA ILE A 111 11.86 -0.85 0.58
C ILE A 111 11.78 -2.02 1.54
N GLN A 112 12.28 -1.83 2.75
CA GLN A 112 12.23 -2.89 3.76
C GLN A 112 10.79 -3.26 4.10
N LYS A 113 9.92 -2.26 4.24
CA LYS A 113 8.51 -2.52 4.52
C LYS A 113 7.81 -3.23 3.37
N ILE A 114 8.18 -2.90 2.14
CA ILE A 114 7.61 -3.60 0.98
C ILE A 114 8.00 -5.06 1.01
N LYS A 115 9.24 -5.36 1.34
CA LYS A 115 9.69 -6.75 1.43
C LYS A 115 8.99 -7.49 2.56
N GLU A 116 8.78 -6.82 3.69
CA GLU A 116 8.01 -7.42 4.78
C GLU A 116 6.57 -7.69 4.36
N ALA A 117 5.99 -6.78 3.59
CA ALA A 117 4.63 -6.93 3.12
C ALA A 117 4.51 -8.15 2.21
N LYS A 118 5.46 -8.33 1.31
CA LYS A 118 5.42 -9.48 0.42
C LYS A 118 5.56 -10.77 1.20
N LYS A 119 6.41 -10.79 2.21
CA LYS A 119 6.59 -11.96 3.03
C LYS A 119 5.31 -12.31 3.78
N ALA A 120 4.65 -11.30 4.36
CA ALA A 120 3.40 -11.51 5.06
C ALA A 120 2.32 -12.03 4.12
N GLN A 121 2.26 -11.47 2.93
CA GLN A 121 1.31 -11.87 1.90
C GLN A 121 1.52 -13.34 1.52
N SER A 122 2.76 -13.72 1.30
CA SER A 122 3.09 -15.09 0.94
C SER A 122 2.71 -16.08 2.03
N MET A 123 2.94 -15.70 3.28
CA MET A 123 2.58 -16.58 4.39
C MET A 123 1.08 -16.80 4.49
N VAL A 124 0.30 -15.74 4.28
CA VAL A 124 -1.14 -15.87 4.30
C VAL A 124 -1.62 -16.77 3.18
N HIS A 125 -1.12 -16.55 1.98
CA HIS A 125 -1.47 -17.38 0.83
C HIS A 125 -1.09 -18.84 1.06
N GLY A 126 0.10 -19.07 1.59
CA GLY A 126 0.55 -20.40 1.84
C GLY A 126 -0.32 -21.13 2.82
N LYS A 127 -0.79 -20.43 3.84
CA LYS A 127 -1.63 -21.04 4.86
C LYS A 127 -3.01 -21.35 4.36
N LYS A 128 -3.59 -20.48 3.57
CA LYS A 128 -4.96 -20.66 3.13
C LYS A 128 -5.08 -21.37 1.81
N GLY A 129 -3.97 -21.85 1.31
CA GLY A 129 -3.97 -22.35 -0.03
C GLY A 129 -3.87 -21.16 -0.94
N ARG A 130 -4.30 -21.24 -2.12
CA ARG A 130 -3.99 -20.23 -3.06
C ARG A 130 -5.19 -19.49 -3.52
N ARG A 131 -5.08 -18.20 -3.66
CA ARG A 131 -6.14 -17.44 -4.29
C ARG A 131 -6.27 -17.87 -5.73
N LYS A 132 -7.49 -18.04 -6.16
CA LYS A 132 -7.69 -18.39 -7.54
C LYS A 132 -7.64 -17.16 -8.40
N LYS A 133 -7.06 -17.29 -9.52
CA LYS A 133 -6.94 -16.17 -10.36
C LYS A 133 -7.90 -16.20 -11.46
#